data_1ff7bc247b916fe3fd2ec8fd21af9f0b
#
_entry.id   1ff7bc247b916fe3fd2ec8fd21af9f0b
#
_cell.length_a   1.000
_cell.length_b   1.000
_cell.length_c   1.000
_cell.angle_alpha   90.00
_cell.angle_beta   90.00
_cell.angle_gamma   90.00
#
_symmetry.space_group_name_H-M   'P 1'
#
loop_
_entity.id
_entity.type
_entity.pdbx_description
1 polymer ?
#
loop_
_entity_poly.entity_id
_entity_poly.type
_entity_poly.pdbx_seq_one_letter_code
_entity_poly.pdbx_strand_id
1 'polypeptide(L)'
;MGLQMYPPRPALTPTPLPAGEGLKAGMTAMIHTCELPADLDLLDLHRLEPAHYPVLLESSASGPHGHRDLLLAHDGEGFALHADGVVQSLAGEVIEGSFLDVLDTRWNAERVETDVTDGAAFAGGWALLLGYELAGQVEPILRLPQADGALPVAVALRCPAAVLRDRSDGRCRAVAEPGAGEWLARMVDDAQRSHRQPPLVAWQPPARIDEEPPQRYLDGVARVLDYLVEGDVFQVNLSRGWQAHFDARLEPAALFQRLRAHNPAPFAGIFRTATGSVVSASPERLVSVADGVVQTRPIAGTRPRFAGDDDAARIRELVGHPKERAEHVMLIDLERNDLGRVCAAGSVQVDELMTVESYAHVHHIVSNVRGRLCVDTTPGEVIAAVFPGGTITGCPKVRCMQIIAELEGVGRGAYTGAMGWLGHDGDMDLNILIRSAEVEGAMLRFRTGAGIVIDSDPQRELDETRAKARGMLRALGVE
;
A
#
# COMPACT_ATOMS: atom_id res chain seq x y z
N MET A 1 25.32 -22.56 -24.68
CA MET A 1 23.89 -22.19 -24.76
C MET A 1 23.87 -20.67 -24.78
N GLY A 2 23.45 -20.08 -25.89
CA GLY A 2 23.67 -18.66 -26.16
C GLY A 2 22.61 -17.78 -25.46
N LEU A 3 23.11 -16.75 -24.82
CA LEU A 3 22.30 -15.62 -24.33
C LEU A 3 21.75 -14.85 -25.54
N GLN A 4 20.46 -14.90 -25.73
CA GLN A 4 19.76 -14.08 -26.72
C GLN A 4 19.63 -12.66 -26.18
N MET A 5 20.47 -11.76 -26.69
CA MET A 5 20.37 -10.32 -26.44
C MET A 5 19.16 -9.75 -27.19
N TYR A 6 18.27 -9.09 -26.46
CA TYR A 6 17.16 -8.33 -27.05
C TYR A 6 17.71 -7.06 -27.74
N PRO A 7 17.20 -6.70 -28.91
CA PRO A 7 17.60 -5.46 -29.58
C PRO A 7 17.04 -4.23 -28.85
N PRO A 8 17.75 -3.09 -28.88
CA PRO A 8 17.26 -1.84 -28.29
C PRO A 8 16.02 -1.32 -29.03
N ARG A 9 15.05 -0.79 -28.27
CA ARG A 9 13.85 -0.15 -28.81
C ARG A 9 14.22 1.10 -29.62
N PRO A 10 13.56 1.40 -30.74
CA PRO A 10 13.78 2.65 -31.48
C PRO A 10 13.27 3.83 -30.66
N ALA A 11 14.08 4.91 -30.63
CA ALA A 11 13.72 6.18 -30.02
C ALA A 11 12.54 6.81 -30.76
N LEU A 12 11.44 7.04 -30.05
CA LEU A 12 10.33 7.86 -30.53
C LEU A 12 10.71 9.34 -30.38
N THR A 13 10.75 10.07 -31.47
CA THR A 13 10.93 11.52 -31.49
C THR A 13 9.64 12.20 -31.02
N PRO A 14 9.63 13.01 -29.95
CA PRO A 14 8.42 13.71 -29.53
C PRO A 14 8.07 14.86 -30.48
N THR A 15 6.80 14.94 -30.85
CA THR A 15 6.22 16.12 -31.52
C THR A 15 6.08 17.24 -30.47
N PRO A 16 6.54 18.47 -30.73
CA PRO A 16 6.43 19.55 -29.76
C PRO A 16 4.99 20.01 -29.58
N LEU A 17 4.51 19.98 -28.32
CA LEU A 17 3.28 20.67 -27.89
C LEU A 17 3.53 22.19 -27.83
N PRO A 18 2.49 23.03 -28.00
CA PRO A 18 2.65 24.49 -27.98
C PRO A 18 3.07 24.96 -26.59
N ALA A 19 4.03 25.88 -26.57
CA ALA A 19 4.61 26.48 -25.38
C ALA A 19 3.54 27.20 -24.52
N GLY A 20 3.18 26.58 -23.40
CA GLY A 20 2.67 27.29 -22.24
C GLY A 20 3.83 28.04 -21.58
N GLU A 21 3.64 29.26 -21.16
CA GLU A 21 4.66 30.12 -20.55
C GLU A 21 5.26 29.41 -19.32
N GLY A 22 6.46 28.87 -19.50
CA GLY A 22 7.22 28.22 -18.44
C GLY A 22 7.56 29.22 -17.34
N LEU A 23 7.25 28.84 -16.10
CA LEU A 23 7.79 29.47 -14.92
C LEU A 23 9.32 29.46 -15.01
N LYS A 24 9.91 30.65 -14.85
CA LYS A 24 11.35 30.85 -14.92
C LYS A 24 12.05 30.04 -13.84
N ALA A 25 13.01 29.22 -14.22
CA ALA A 25 13.93 28.55 -13.30
C ALA A 25 14.50 29.57 -12.29
N GLY A 26 14.29 29.33 -10.99
CA GLY A 26 14.91 30.08 -9.90
C GLY A 26 13.99 30.69 -8.84
N MET A 27 12.68 30.44 -8.87
CA MET A 27 11.81 30.78 -7.73
C MET A 27 11.52 29.49 -6.94
N THR A 28 12.14 29.36 -5.78
CA THR A 28 11.71 28.37 -4.77
C THR A 28 10.27 28.68 -4.39
N ALA A 29 9.37 27.83 -4.76
CA ALA A 29 7.95 28.02 -4.49
C ALA A 29 7.70 27.74 -3.00
N MET A 30 7.16 28.72 -2.26
CA MET A 30 6.89 28.58 -0.83
C MET A 30 5.65 27.73 -0.59
N ILE A 31 5.83 26.67 0.21
CA ILE A 31 4.73 25.87 0.75
C ILE A 31 3.96 26.73 1.76
N HIS A 32 2.64 26.65 1.71
CA HIS A 32 1.79 27.31 2.70
C HIS A 32 1.52 26.36 3.86
N THR A 33 1.69 26.82 5.09
CA THR A 33 1.44 26.03 6.31
C THR A 33 0.61 26.78 7.33
N CYS A 34 -0.18 26.07 8.11
CA CYS A 34 -0.98 26.60 9.22
C CYS A 34 -1.09 25.55 10.33
N GLU A 35 -0.89 25.97 11.59
CA GLU A 35 -1.09 25.10 12.74
C GLU A 35 -2.59 24.80 12.96
N LEU A 36 -2.88 23.55 13.30
CA LEU A 36 -4.20 23.06 13.66
C LEU A 36 -4.21 22.56 15.11
N PRO A 37 -5.40 22.38 15.74
CA PRO A 37 -5.48 21.83 17.09
C PRO A 37 -4.77 20.46 17.19
N ALA A 38 -3.95 20.31 18.25
CA ALA A 38 -3.18 19.07 18.44
C ALA A 38 -4.06 17.86 18.77
N ASP A 39 -5.25 18.07 19.32
CA ASP A 39 -6.24 17.06 19.67
C ASP A 39 -7.21 16.70 18.51
N LEU A 40 -7.03 17.30 17.32
CA LEU A 40 -7.84 17.03 16.14
C LEU A 40 -7.74 15.56 15.70
N ASP A 41 -8.83 14.79 15.71
CA ASP A 41 -8.83 13.46 15.09
C ASP A 41 -9.00 13.59 13.56
N LEU A 42 -8.00 13.15 12.78
CA LEU A 42 -8.03 13.22 11.32
C LEU A 42 -9.15 12.37 10.72
N LEU A 43 -9.60 11.32 11.44
CA LEU A 43 -10.76 10.54 11.04
C LEU A 43 -12.04 11.37 11.06
N ASP A 44 -12.17 12.31 11.98
CA ASP A 44 -13.33 13.19 12.04
C ASP A 44 -13.37 14.18 10.88
N LEU A 45 -12.22 14.66 10.40
CA LEU A 45 -12.14 15.43 9.14
C LEU A 45 -12.56 14.60 7.93
N HIS A 46 -12.03 13.37 7.81
CA HIS A 46 -12.43 12.45 6.75
C HIS A 46 -13.95 12.20 6.76
N ARG A 47 -14.55 12.02 7.92
CA ARG A 47 -16.01 11.83 8.08
C ARG A 47 -16.82 13.07 7.73
N LEU A 48 -16.31 14.26 8.04
CA LEU A 48 -16.99 15.52 7.78
C LEU A 48 -17.21 15.73 6.28
N GLU A 49 -16.14 15.57 5.51
CA GLU A 49 -16.14 15.86 4.07
C GLU A 49 -15.35 14.77 3.30
N PRO A 50 -15.86 13.53 3.23
CA PRO A 50 -15.10 12.41 2.67
C PRO A 50 -14.84 12.53 1.17
N ALA A 51 -15.48 13.46 0.47
CA ALA A 51 -15.14 13.80 -0.92
C ALA A 51 -13.92 14.72 -1.02
N HIS A 52 -13.72 15.60 -0.04
CA HIS A 52 -12.56 16.49 0.02
C HIS A 52 -11.34 15.85 0.71
N TYR A 53 -11.59 14.92 1.62
CA TYR A 53 -10.56 14.19 2.37
C TYR A 53 -10.71 12.68 2.17
N PRO A 54 -10.56 12.16 0.92
CA PRO A 54 -10.85 10.76 0.62
C PRO A 54 -9.82 9.80 1.18
N VAL A 55 -8.62 10.26 1.53
CA VAL A 55 -7.50 9.39 1.92
C VAL A 55 -6.93 9.81 3.26
N LEU A 56 -7.05 8.90 4.22
CA LEU A 56 -6.41 8.96 5.53
C LEU A 56 -5.35 7.87 5.62
N LEU A 57 -4.11 8.25 5.88
CA LEU A 57 -2.99 7.36 6.16
C LEU A 57 -2.54 7.60 7.61
N GLU A 58 -2.51 6.54 8.40
CA GLU A 58 -2.29 6.67 9.84
C GLU A 58 -1.40 5.56 10.38
N SER A 59 -0.49 5.93 11.27
CA SER A 59 0.21 4.96 12.10
C SER A 59 -0.54 4.76 13.41
N SER A 60 -1.38 3.73 13.47
CA SER A 60 -2.13 3.40 14.67
C SER A 60 -1.36 2.54 15.68
N ALA A 61 -0.19 2.02 15.30
CA ALA A 61 0.68 1.22 16.17
C ALA A 61 1.83 2.06 16.75
N SER A 62 2.12 1.88 18.04
CA SER A 62 3.36 2.39 18.64
C SER A 62 4.52 1.52 18.20
N GLY A 63 5.58 2.12 17.63
CA GLY A 63 6.75 1.39 17.15
C GLY A 63 7.79 2.30 16.51
N PRO A 64 8.90 1.74 15.99
CA PRO A 64 9.99 2.50 15.39
C PRO A 64 9.61 3.19 14.08
N HIS A 65 8.52 2.77 13.43
CA HIS A 65 8.00 3.33 12.18
C HIS A 65 6.59 3.90 12.40
N GLY A 66 6.25 4.94 11.61
CA GLY A 66 4.92 5.53 11.66
C GLY A 66 4.83 6.65 12.70
N HIS A 67 5.62 7.69 12.49
CA HIS A 67 5.55 8.89 13.34
C HIS A 67 4.62 9.97 12.77
N ARG A 68 4.03 9.73 11.60
CA ARG A 68 3.22 10.74 10.90
C ARG A 68 1.90 10.16 10.43
N ASP A 69 0.83 10.96 10.60
CA ASP A 69 -0.46 10.71 9.98
C ASP A 69 -0.68 11.77 8.90
N LEU A 70 -1.30 11.37 7.80
CA LEU A 70 -1.64 12.24 6.69
C LEU A 70 -3.12 12.11 6.36
N LEU A 71 -3.80 13.24 6.23
CA LEU A 71 -5.12 13.31 5.62
C LEU A 71 -4.99 14.14 4.35
N LEU A 72 -5.12 13.48 3.20
CA LEU A 72 -4.89 14.10 1.89
C LEU A 72 -6.17 14.80 1.41
N ALA A 73 -6.03 16.06 0.99
CA ALA A 73 -7.11 16.85 0.46
C ALA A 73 -7.11 16.78 -1.08
N HIS A 74 -8.26 16.43 -1.64
CA HIS A 74 -8.47 16.16 -3.05
C HIS A 74 -9.29 17.27 -3.71
N ASP A 75 -8.83 17.72 -4.87
CA ASP A 75 -9.42 18.82 -5.62
C ASP A 75 -10.47 18.39 -6.67
N GLY A 76 -10.68 17.11 -6.84
CA GLY A 76 -11.58 16.53 -7.83
C GLY A 76 -10.87 16.01 -9.09
N GLU A 77 -9.59 16.32 -9.26
CA GLU A 77 -8.78 15.87 -10.39
C GLU A 77 -8.10 14.51 -10.11
N GLY A 78 -7.96 13.71 -11.16
CA GLY A 78 -7.32 12.40 -11.05
C GLY A 78 -7.70 11.48 -12.18
N PHE A 79 -7.25 10.25 -12.09
CA PHE A 79 -7.54 9.22 -13.08
C PHE A 79 -7.54 7.82 -12.47
N ALA A 80 -8.17 6.89 -13.17
CA ALA A 80 -8.29 5.51 -12.74
C ALA A 80 -8.06 4.54 -13.91
N LEU A 81 -7.49 3.38 -13.60
CA LEU A 81 -7.44 2.23 -14.48
C LEU A 81 -8.62 1.32 -14.15
N HIS A 82 -9.42 1.01 -15.15
CA HIS A 82 -10.58 0.12 -15.03
C HIS A 82 -10.25 -1.34 -15.41
N ALA A 83 -11.15 -2.25 -15.07
CA ALA A 83 -10.97 -3.69 -15.32
C ALA A 83 -10.88 -4.06 -16.82
N ASP A 84 -11.38 -3.20 -17.71
CA ASP A 84 -11.24 -3.34 -19.16
C ASP A 84 -9.87 -2.90 -19.70
N GLY A 85 -8.98 -2.43 -18.82
CA GLY A 85 -7.64 -1.95 -19.16
C GLY A 85 -7.58 -0.50 -19.62
N VAL A 86 -8.70 0.23 -19.58
CA VAL A 86 -8.78 1.62 -20.01
C VAL A 86 -8.45 2.55 -18.85
N VAL A 87 -7.58 3.53 -19.10
CA VAL A 87 -7.31 4.64 -18.16
C VAL A 87 -8.28 5.77 -18.48
N GLN A 88 -9.00 6.25 -17.47
CA GLN A 88 -9.93 7.38 -17.61
C GLN A 88 -9.68 8.43 -16.54
N SER A 89 -9.89 9.70 -16.89
CA SER A 89 -9.98 10.78 -15.88
C SER A 89 -11.18 10.53 -14.96
N LEU A 90 -11.20 11.14 -13.77
CA LEU A 90 -12.36 11.05 -12.88
C LEU A 90 -13.62 11.69 -13.50
N ALA A 91 -13.48 12.54 -14.52
CA ALA A 91 -14.57 13.08 -15.33
C ALA A 91 -15.07 12.13 -16.42
N GLY A 92 -14.42 10.95 -16.61
CA GLY A 92 -14.80 9.91 -17.57
C GLY A 92 -14.14 10.04 -18.96
N GLU A 93 -13.16 10.94 -19.12
CA GLU A 93 -12.42 11.05 -20.38
C GLU A 93 -11.35 9.96 -20.48
N VAL A 94 -11.28 9.28 -21.62
CA VAL A 94 -10.25 8.27 -21.89
C VAL A 94 -8.89 8.92 -22.05
N ILE A 95 -7.89 8.37 -21.36
CA ILE A 95 -6.49 8.79 -21.43
C ILE A 95 -5.67 7.68 -22.08
N GLU A 96 -4.91 7.98 -23.12
CA GLU A 96 -4.06 7.01 -23.79
C GLU A 96 -2.82 6.70 -22.95
N GLY A 97 -2.40 5.44 -22.89
CA GLY A 97 -1.23 4.95 -22.19
C GLY A 97 -1.54 3.98 -21.06
N SER A 98 -0.50 3.39 -20.47
CA SER A 98 -0.64 2.61 -19.24
C SER A 98 -0.87 3.53 -18.03
N PHE A 99 -1.38 2.99 -16.94
CA PHE A 99 -1.61 3.78 -15.73
C PHE A 99 -0.32 4.47 -15.21
N LEU A 100 0.80 3.74 -15.20
CA LEU A 100 2.07 4.28 -14.72
C LEU A 100 2.66 5.31 -15.70
N ASP A 101 2.51 5.13 -17.02
CA ASP A 101 2.94 6.14 -18.01
C ASP A 101 2.15 7.45 -17.86
N VAL A 102 0.84 7.35 -17.60
CA VAL A 102 -0.03 8.50 -17.34
C VAL A 102 0.38 9.19 -16.04
N LEU A 103 0.67 8.41 -14.98
CA LEU A 103 1.15 8.93 -13.70
C LEU A 103 2.45 9.73 -13.89
N ASP A 104 3.42 9.15 -14.57
CA ASP A 104 4.71 9.78 -14.84
C ASP A 104 4.57 11.05 -15.69
N THR A 105 3.70 11.02 -16.69
CA THR A 105 3.43 12.19 -17.54
C THR A 105 2.84 13.34 -16.72
N ARG A 106 1.86 13.06 -15.86
CA ARG A 106 1.23 14.04 -14.99
C ARG A 106 2.21 14.56 -13.93
N TRP A 107 2.92 13.65 -13.27
CA TRP A 107 3.93 14.01 -12.28
C TRP A 107 5.02 14.90 -12.87
N ASN A 108 5.59 14.55 -14.03
CA ASN A 108 6.60 15.38 -14.71
C ASN A 108 6.10 16.78 -15.09
N ALA A 109 4.82 16.90 -15.48
CA ALA A 109 4.22 18.19 -15.82
C ALA A 109 4.02 19.10 -14.60
N GLU A 110 3.87 18.50 -13.41
CA GLU A 110 3.56 19.21 -12.17
C GLU A 110 4.75 19.21 -11.18
N ARG A 111 5.86 18.58 -11.56
CA ARG A 111 7.06 18.49 -10.73
C ARG A 111 7.57 19.87 -10.32
N VAL A 112 7.74 20.05 -9.02
CA VAL A 112 8.29 21.27 -8.44
C VAL A 112 9.48 20.88 -7.56
N GLU A 113 10.63 21.54 -7.79
CA GLU A 113 11.73 21.48 -6.82
C GLU A 113 11.29 22.32 -5.60
N THR A 114 10.77 21.65 -4.60
CA THR A 114 10.40 22.27 -3.33
C THR A 114 11.56 22.22 -2.36
N ASP A 115 11.98 23.38 -1.87
CA ASP A 115 12.85 23.43 -0.70
C ASP A 115 11.96 23.17 0.53
N VAL A 116 11.79 21.89 0.89
CA VAL A 116 10.99 21.47 2.05
C VAL A 116 11.82 21.76 3.31
N THR A 117 12.05 23.04 3.60
CA THR A 117 12.86 23.49 4.74
C THR A 117 12.26 23.15 6.09
N ASP A 118 11.01 22.68 6.14
CA ASP A 118 10.25 22.48 7.39
C ASP A 118 9.96 20.99 7.72
N GLY A 119 10.57 20.04 7.00
CA GLY A 119 10.42 18.61 7.26
C GLY A 119 9.00 18.07 7.02
N ALA A 120 8.19 18.75 6.20
CA ALA A 120 6.88 18.24 5.78
C ALA A 120 7.07 17.02 4.87
N ALA A 121 6.49 15.87 5.24
CA ALA A 121 6.59 14.66 4.44
C ALA A 121 5.81 14.74 3.12
N PHE A 122 4.85 15.65 3.00
CA PHE A 122 4.00 15.86 1.85
C PHE A 122 3.65 17.34 1.71
N ALA A 123 3.81 17.89 0.54
CA ALA A 123 3.55 19.31 0.24
C ALA A 123 2.78 19.49 -1.07
N GLY A 124 1.90 18.58 -1.40
CA GLY A 124 1.20 18.46 -2.67
C GLY A 124 1.69 17.25 -3.47
N GLY A 125 0.82 16.72 -4.32
CA GLY A 125 1.11 15.54 -5.13
C GLY A 125 -0.13 14.66 -5.32
N TRP A 126 0.01 13.36 -5.08
CA TRP A 126 -0.97 12.34 -5.45
C TRP A 126 -1.21 11.36 -4.31
N ALA A 127 -2.48 10.94 -4.14
CA ALA A 127 -2.82 9.74 -3.40
C ALA A 127 -2.97 8.57 -4.38
N LEU A 128 -2.36 7.44 -4.08
CA LEU A 128 -2.33 6.27 -4.95
C LEU A 128 -3.01 5.07 -4.29
N LEU A 129 -3.88 4.40 -5.05
CA LEU A 129 -4.40 3.05 -4.77
C LEU A 129 -4.05 2.16 -5.95
N LEU A 130 -3.31 1.10 -5.72
CA LEU A 130 -2.82 0.18 -6.72
C LEU A 130 -3.34 -1.22 -6.38
N GLY A 131 -4.35 -1.72 -7.10
CA GLY A 131 -4.83 -3.09 -6.96
C GLY A 131 -3.86 -4.08 -7.60
N TYR A 132 -3.91 -5.33 -7.15
CA TYR A 132 -2.99 -6.38 -7.58
C TYR A 132 -2.96 -6.56 -9.11
N GLU A 133 -4.10 -6.40 -9.78
CA GLU A 133 -4.24 -6.61 -11.22
C GLU A 133 -3.47 -5.57 -12.07
N LEU A 134 -3.00 -4.45 -11.48
CA LEU A 134 -2.05 -3.54 -12.13
C LEU A 134 -0.77 -4.29 -12.57
N ALA A 135 -0.42 -5.39 -11.91
CA ALA A 135 0.68 -6.25 -12.31
C ALA A 135 0.58 -6.75 -13.77
N GLY A 136 -0.63 -6.83 -14.33
CA GLY A 136 -0.84 -7.15 -15.75
C GLY A 136 -0.35 -6.08 -16.72
N GLN A 137 -0.25 -4.80 -16.30
CA GLN A 137 0.40 -3.74 -17.08
C GLN A 137 1.93 -3.72 -16.84
N VAL A 138 2.39 -4.02 -15.62
CA VAL A 138 3.82 -4.11 -15.28
C VAL A 138 4.49 -5.29 -15.99
N GLU A 139 3.82 -6.45 -16.03
CA GLU A 139 4.30 -7.69 -16.65
C GLU A 139 3.27 -8.20 -17.68
N PRO A 140 3.32 -7.75 -18.94
CA PRO A 140 2.28 -8.03 -19.95
C PRO A 140 2.11 -9.52 -20.33
N ILE A 141 3.04 -10.39 -19.90
CA ILE A 141 2.91 -11.85 -20.08
C ILE A 141 1.84 -12.44 -19.16
N LEU A 142 1.48 -11.76 -18.07
CA LEU A 142 0.50 -12.26 -17.11
C LEU A 142 -0.92 -12.25 -17.71
N ARG A 143 -1.70 -13.23 -17.29
CA ARG A 143 -3.14 -13.32 -17.55
C ARG A 143 -3.83 -13.44 -16.20
N LEU A 144 -4.12 -12.29 -15.62
CA LEU A 144 -4.71 -12.21 -14.28
C LEU A 144 -6.24 -12.26 -14.39
N PRO A 145 -6.93 -13.04 -13.52
CA PRO A 145 -8.37 -12.97 -13.41
C PRO A 145 -8.79 -11.59 -12.91
N GLN A 146 -10.00 -11.15 -13.27
CA GLN A 146 -10.56 -9.91 -12.74
C GLN A 146 -10.99 -10.08 -11.29
N ALA A 147 -10.85 -9.02 -10.49
CA ALA A 147 -11.35 -8.99 -9.13
C ALA A 147 -12.88 -8.88 -9.09
N ASP A 148 -13.49 -9.51 -8.09
CA ASP A 148 -14.91 -9.36 -7.78
C ASP A 148 -15.10 -8.02 -7.07
N GLY A 149 -15.76 -7.06 -7.70
CA GLY A 149 -16.05 -5.78 -7.08
C GLY A 149 -16.04 -4.62 -8.06
N ALA A 150 -16.43 -3.45 -7.57
CA ALA A 150 -16.57 -2.24 -8.37
C ALA A 150 -15.39 -1.26 -8.22
N LEU A 151 -14.38 -1.61 -7.41
CA LEU A 151 -13.19 -0.78 -7.28
C LEU A 151 -12.40 -0.76 -8.59
N PRO A 152 -11.88 0.39 -9.02
CA PRO A 152 -10.91 0.45 -10.11
C PRO A 152 -9.66 -0.37 -9.80
N VAL A 153 -8.98 -0.86 -10.84
CA VAL A 153 -7.70 -1.57 -10.70
C VAL A 153 -6.63 -0.67 -10.11
N ALA A 154 -6.58 0.60 -10.50
CA ALA A 154 -5.70 1.58 -9.86
C ALA A 154 -6.34 2.97 -9.91
N VAL A 155 -5.99 3.82 -8.94
CA VAL A 155 -6.49 5.20 -8.84
C VAL A 155 -5.34 6.11 -8.42
N ALA A 156 -5.26 7.27 -9.08
CA ALA A 156 -4.43 8.39 -8.66
C ALA A 156 -5.32 9.62 -8.46
N LEU A 157 -5.37 10.13 -7.23
CA LEU A 157 -6.12 11.34 -6.86
C LEU A 157 -5.14 12.51 -6.71
N ARG A 158 -5.40 13.62 -7.38
CA ARG A 158 -4.63 14.84 -7.20
C ARG A 158 -4.93 15.46 -5.84
N CYS A 159 -3.89 15.74 -5.08
CA CYS A 159 -3.99 16.24 -3.71
C CYS A 159 -3.10 17.49 -3.53
N PRO A 160 -3.65 18.69 -3.69
CA PRO A 160 -2.89 19.94 -3.57
C PRO A 160 -2.57 20.33 -2.11
N ALA A 161 -3.15 19.64 -1.15
CA ALA A 161 -2.99 19.97 0.27
C ALA A 161 -3.17 18.73 1.15
N ALA A 162 -2.72 18.81 2.41
CA ALA A 162 -2.90 17.76 3.40
C ALA A 162 -2.94 18.32 4.82
N VAL A 163 -3.51 17.55 5.74
CA VAL A 163 -3.28 17.71 7.17
C VAL A 163 -2.24 16.68 7.60
N LEU A 164 -1.17 17.15 8.22
CA LEU A 164 -0.07 16.36 8.75
C LEU A 164 -0.12 16.37 10.27
N ARG A 165 -0.05 15.19 10.89
CA ARG A 165 0.20 15.06 12.32
C ARG A 165 1.54 14.39 12.53
N ASP A 166 2.43 15.02 13.28
CA ASP A 166 3.63 14.38 13.79
C ASP A 166 3.33 13.79 15.18
N ARG A 167 3.46 12.49 15.31
CA ARG A 167 3.19 11.79 16.58
C ARG A 167 4.32 11.91 17.58
N SER A 168 5.49 12.34 17.16
CA SER A 168 6.67 12.48 18.03
C SER A 168 6.57 13.72 18.93
N ASP A 169 6.00 14.80 18.41
CA ASP A 169 5.82 16.08 19.13
C ASP A 169 4.35 16.50 19.30
N GLY A 170 3.43 15.75 18.71
CA GLY A 170 1.98 15.98 18.76
C GLY A 170 1.49 17.16 17.90
N ARG A 171 2.37 17.76 17.09
CA ARG A 171 1.99 18.90 16.22
C ARG A 171 1.06 18.43 15.10
N CYS A 172 0.02 19.23 14.83
CA CYS A 172 -0.90 19.05 13.73
C CYS A 172 -0.87 20.30 12.85
N ARG A 173 -0.63 20.14 11.55
CA ARG A 173 -0.49 21.24 10.59
C ARG A 173 -1.28 20.96 9.31
N ALA A 174 -1.93 21.97 8.78
CA ALA A 174 -2.36 21.99 7.38
C ALA A 174 -1.18 22.46 6.51
N VAL A 175 -0.99 21.81 5.37
CA VAL A 175 0.00 22.18 4.36
C VAL A 175 -0.68 22.25 3.01
N ALA A 176 -0.26 23.19 2.16
CA ALA A 176 -0.75 23.32 0.79
C ALA A 176 0.40 23.71 -0.13
N GLU A 177 0.36 23.21 -1.35
CA GLU A 177 1.31 23.57 -2.40
C GLU A 177 1.20 25.05 -2.79
N PRO A 178 2.19 25.59 -3.49
CA PRO A 178 2.14 26.94 -4.01
C PRO A 178 0.93 27.14 -4.94
N GLY A 179 0.13 28.17 -4.66
CA GLY A 179 -1.10 28.46 -5.41
C GLY A 179 -2.38 27.84 -4.83
N ALA A 180 -2.28 26.89 -3.89
CA ALA A 180 -3.41 26.23 -3.24
C ALA A 180 -3.69 26.73 -1.80
N GLY A 181 -3.29 27.98 -1.48
CA GLY A 181 -3.41 28.52 -0.11
C GLY A 181 -4.83 28.62 0.43
N GLU A 182 -5.86 28.65 -0.42
CA GLU A 182 -7.27 28.59 -0.02
C GLU A 182 -7.64 27.31 0.74
N TRP A 183 -6.93 26.21 0.52
CA TRP A 183 -7.13 24.98 1.25
C TRP A 183 -6.85 25.13 2.75
N LEU A 184 -5.87 25.97 3.14
CA LEU A 184 -5.56 26.20 4.55
C LEU A 184 -6.75 26.80 5.30
N ALA A 185 -7.40 27.83 4.74
CA ALA A 185 -8.57 28.44 5.35
C ALA A 185 -9.73 27.43 5.50
N ARG A 186 -9.94 26.61 4.48
CA ARG A 186 -10.92 25.54 4.50
C ARG A 186 -10.61 24.49 5.59
N MET A 187 -9.37 24.01 5.66
CA MET A 187 -8.96 23.01 6.66
C MET A 187 -9.11 23.54 8.09
N VAL A 188 -8.84 24.81 8.33
CA VAL A 188 -9.06 25.46 9.65
C VAL A 188 -10.54 25.49 9.99
N ASP A 189 -11.41 25.86 9.05
CA ASP A 189 -12.88 25.84 9.28
C ASP A 189 -13.40 24.42 9.51
N ASP A 190 -12.98 23.48 8.68
CA ASP A 190 -13.37 22.06 8.79
C ASP A 190 -12.87 21.43 10.10
N ALA A 191 -11.68 21.80 10.59
CA ALA A 191 -11.18 21.36 11.89
C ALA A 191 -12.09 21.85 13.04
N GLN A 192 -12.59 23.09 12.97
CA GLN A 192 -13.53 23.61 13.96
C GLN A 192 -14.92 22.92 13.87
N ARG A 193 -15.36 22.60 12.66
CA ARG A 193 -16.63 21.91 12.39
C ARG A 193 -16.57 20.44 12.82
N SER A 194 -15.45 19.77 12.66
CA SER A 194 -15.30 18.34 12.97
C SER A 194 -15.55 18.03 14.44
N HIS A 195 -15.15 18.91 15.37
CA HIS A 195 -15.45 18.77 16.80
C HIS A 195 -16.94 18.76 17.15
N ARG A 196 -17.81 19.20 16.24
CA ARG A 196 -19.28 19.26 16.46
C ARG A 196 -20.02 18.11 15.80
N GLN A 197 -19.31 17.19 15.18
CA GLN A 197 -19.94 16.03 14.54
C GLN A 197 -20.58 15.11 15.57
N PRO A 198 -21.70 14.45 15.23
CA PRO A 198 -22.22 13.38 16.05
C PRO A 198 -21.21 12.23 16.11
N PRO A 199 -21.12 11.49 17.22
CA PRO A 199 -20.29 10.30 17.31
C PRO A 199 -20.69 9.30 16.22
N LEU A 200 -19.75 8.40 15.86
CA LEU A 200 -20.05 7.29 14.97
C LEU A 200 -21.23 6.48 15.53
N VAL A 201 -22.10 6.03 14.65
CA VAL A 201 -23.21 5.14 14.99
C VAL A 201 -22.66 3.89 15.66
N ALA A 202 -23.37 3.37 16.67
CA ALA A 202 -22.97 2.15 17.35
C ALA A 202 -22.77 1.02 16.34
N TRP A 203 -21.65 0.32 16.47
CA TRP A 203 -21.28 -0.77 15.57
C TRP A 203 -22.33 -1.88 15.56
N GLN A 204 -22.73 -2.28 14.38
CA GLN A 204 -23.54 -3.46 14.14
C GLN A 204 -22.65 -4.52 13.47
N PRO A 205 -22.54 -5.73 14.03
CA PRO A 205 -21.81 -6.80 13.39
C PRO A 205 -22.48 -7.20 12.07
N PRO A 206 -21.75 -7.84 11.15
CA PRO A 206 -22.35 -8.35 9.91
C PRO A 206 -23.40 -9.42 10.22
N ALA A 207 -24.47 -9.44 9.42
CA ALA A 207 -25.52 -10.46 9.49
C ALA A 207 -25.02 -11.84 9.12
N ARG A 208 -24.00 -11.90 8.24
CA ARG A 208 -23.37 -13.14 7.77
C ARG A 208 -21.93 -12.90 7.40
N ILE A 209 -21.06 -13.89 7.68
CA ILE A 209 -19.70 -13.98 7.16
C ILE A 209 -19.55 -15.32 6.45
N ASP A 210 -19.06 -15.27 5.23
CA ASP A 210 -18.75 -16.44 4.42
C ASP A 210 -17.22 -16.57 4.31
N GLU A 211 -16.70 -17.69 4.71
CA GLU A 211 -15.31 -18.11 4.49
C GLU A 211 -15.26 -18.95 3.22
N GLU A 212 -14.30 -18.70 2.32
CA GLU A 212 -14.08 -19.53 1.14
C GLU A 212 -13.88 -21.02 1.56
N PRO A 213 -14.46 -22.00 0.82
CA PRO A 213 -14.37 -23.40 1.19
C PRO A 213 -12.92 -23.86 1.42
N PRO A 214 -12.58 -24.44 2.61
CA PRO A 214 -11.23 -24.82 2.96
C PRO A 214 -10.57 -25.77 1.96
N GLN A 215 -11.35 -26.68 1.36
CA GLN A 215 -10.82 -27.70 0.46
C GLN A 215 -10.13 -27.08 -0.76
N ARG A 216 -10.67 -26.00 -1.32
CA ARG A 216 -10.03 -25.30 -2.45
C ARG A 216 -8.62 -24.82 -2.11
N TYR A 217 -8.44 -24.25 -0.91
CA TYR A 217 -7.14 -23.81 -0.45
C TYR A 217 -6.18 -25.00 -0.20
N LEU A 218 -6.65 -26.07 0.43
CA LEU A 218 -5.85 -27.27 0.66
C LEU A 218 -5.38 -27.92 -0.66
N ASP A 219 -6.27 -28.01 -1.66
CA ASP A 219 -5.92 -28.50 -3.01
C ASP A 219 -4.89 -27.57 -3.67
N GLY A 220 -5.07 -26.25 -3.51
CA GLY A 220 -4.13 -25.25 -4.01
C GLY A 220 -2.74 -25.40 -3.37
N VAL A 221 -2.66 -25.58 -2.03
CA VAL A 221 -1.38 -25.81 -1.34
C VAL A 221 -0.71 -27.09 -1.84
N ALA A 222 -1.46 -28.18 -2.00
CA ALA A 222 -0.92 -29.43 -2.54
C ALA A 222 -0.32 -29.20 -3.95
N ARG A 223 -1.00 -28.44 -4.80
CA ARG A 223 -0.51 -28.13 -6.14
C ARG A 223 0.74 -27.23 -6.12
N VAL A 224 0.82 -26.27 -5.19
CA VAL A 224 2.05 -25.46 -4.99
C VAL A 224 3.22 -26.35 -4.58
N LEU A 225 3.00 -27.34 -3.69
CA LEU A 225 4.05 -28.27 -3.30
C LEU A 225 4.57 -29.09 -4.50
N ASP A 226 3.72 -29.47 -5.46
CA ASP A 226 4.17 -30.07 -6.72
C ASP A 226 5.11 -29.14 -7.48
N TYR A 227 4.75 -27.87 -7.68
CA TYR A 227 5.59 -26.88 -8.35
C TYR A 227 6.93 -26.63 -7.64
N LEU A 228 6.94 -26.70 -6.31
CA LEU A 228 8.17 -26.59 -5.52
C LEU A 228 9.10 -27.79 -5.74
N VAL A 229 8.54 -29.02 -5.79
CA VAL A 229 9.29 -30.26 -6.07
C VAL A 229 9.80 -30.28 -7.51
N GLU A 230 9.02 -29.76 -8.47
CA GLU A 230 9.41 -29.64 -9.88
C GLU A 230 10.50 -28.56 -10.08
N GLY A 231 10.74 -27.69 -9.10
CA GLY A 231 11.74 -26.63 -9.15
C GLY A 231 11.29 -25.39 -9.91
N ASP A 232 9.98 -25.21 -10.14
CA ASP A 232 9.42 -24.03 -10.81
C ASP A 232 9.53 -22.77 -9.95
N VAL A 233 9.38 -22.94 -8.63
CA VAL A 233 9.37 -21.84 -7.64
C VAL A 233 10.05 -22.27 -6.34
N PHE A 234 10.42 -21.27 -5.51
CA PHE A 234 10.97 -21.50 -4.17
C PHE A 234 9.93 -21.22 -3.08
N GLN A 235 8.98 -20.35 -3.34
CA GLN A 235 7.88 -19.96 -2.48
C GLN A 235 6.75 -19.38 -3.31
N VAL A 236 5.49 -19.66 -2.93
CA VAL A 236 4.29 -19.01 -3.49
C VAL A 236 3.41 -18.54 -2.36
N ASN A 237 3.00 -17.28 -2.37
CA ASN A 237 2.00 -16.74 -1.44
C ASN A 237 0.61 -17.05 -1.97
N LEU A 238 -0.07 -18.06 -1.42
CA LEU A 238 -1.43 -18.45 -1.78
C LEU A 238 -2.44 -17.86 -0.79
N SER A 239 -3.55 -17.33 -1.29
CA SER A 239 -4.56 -16.68 -0.47
C SER A 239 -5.95 -17.26 -0.63
N ARG A 240 -6.84 -16.89 0.30
CA ARG A 240 -8.26 -17.24 0.30
C ARG A 240 -9.10 -16.08 0.80
N GLY A 241 -10.38 -16.07 0.47
CA GLY A 241 -11.30 -14.96 0.66
C GLY A 241 -12.29 -15.15 1.81
N TRP A 242 -12.76 -14.01 2.33
CA TRP A 242 -13.89 -13.85 3.24
C TRP A 242 -14.81 -12.76 2.72
N GLN A 243 -16.11 -12.94 2.91
CA GLN A 243 -17.13 -11.95 2.59
C GLN A 243 -18.03 -11.73 3.81
N ALA A 244 -18.25 -10.47 4.18
CA ALA A 244 -19.17 -10.10 5.25
C ALA A 244 -20.32 -9.27 4.68
N HIS A 245 -21.55 -9.62 5.07
CA HIS A 245 -22.79 -8.98 4.61
C HIS A 245 -23.46 -8.27 5.78
N PHE A 246 -23.76 -7.00 5.59
CA PHE A 246 -24.41 -6.15 6.57
C PHE A 246 -25.87 -5.88 6.17
N ASP A 247 -26.76 -5.64 7.15
CA ASP A 247 -28.14 -5.28 6.88
C ASP A 247 -28.32 -3.86 6.32
N ALA A 248 -27.30 -3.00 6.50
CA ALA A 248 -27.26 -1.64 6.00
C ALA A 248 -25.89 -1.31 5.42
N ARG A 249 -25.81 -0.17 4.72
CA ARG A 249 -24.54 0.35 4.19
C ARG A 249 -23.52 0.48 5.33
N LEU A 250 -22.35 -0.12 5.14
CA LEU A 250 -21.24 -0.02 6.06
C LEU A 250 -20.52 1.34 5.89
N GLU A 251 -20.32 2.05 6.98
CA GLU A 251 -19.51 3.27 7.01
C GLU A 251 -18.02 2.91 7.17
N PRO A 252 -17.15 3.21 6.18
CA PRO A 252 -15.73 2.85 6.24
C PRO A 252 -15.00 3.41 7.46
N ALA A 253 -15.35 4.62 7.91
CA ALA A 253 -14.76 5.24 9.09
C ALA A 253 -15.09 4.46 10.38
N ALA A 254 -16.30 3.86 10.48
CA ALA A 254 -16.65 3.02 11.62
C ALA A 254 -15.83 1.74 11.68
N LEU A 255 -15.60 1.10 10.53
CA LEU A 255 -14.69 -0.05 10.43
C LEU A 255 -13.25 0.34 10.81
N PHE A 256 -12.76 1.47 10.30
CA PHE A 256 -11.41 1.95 10.58
C PHE A 256 -11.21 2.23 12.08
N GLN A 257 -12.17 2.87 12.72
CA GLN A 257 -12.12 3.09 14.19
C GLN A 257 -12.00 1.77 14.95
N ARG A 258 -12.69 0.72 14.50
CA ARG A 258 -12.57 -0.62 15.10
C ARG A 258 -11.21 -1.26 14.82
N LEU A 259 -10.67 -1.12 13.61
CA LEU A 259 -9.33 -1.62 13.28
C LEU A 259 -8.27 -0.91 14.12
N ARG A 260 -8.36 0.40 14.35
CA ARG A 260 -7.48 1.12 15.28
C ARG A 260 -7.41 0.45 16.67
N ALA A 261 -8.55 -0.02 17.17
CA ALA A 261 -8.67 -0.62 18.51
C ALA A 261 -8.26 -2.09 18.55
N HIS A 262 -8.59 -2.87 17.52
CA HIS A 262 -8.45 -4.33 17.55
C HIS A 262 -7.25 -4.87 16.74
N ASN A 263 -6.73 -4.09 15.82
CA ASN A 263 -5.61 -4.47 14.95
C ASN A 263 -4.73 -3.26 14.59
N PRO A 264 -4.16 -2.55 15.58
CA PRO A 264 -3.33 -1.38 15.30
C PRO A 264 -2.13 -1.75 14.44
N ALA A 265 -1.81 -0.90 13.45
CA ALA A 265 -0.76 -1.15 12.48
C ALA A 265 -0.02 0.14 12.07
N PRO A 266 1.27 0.05 11.65
CA PRO A 266 2.05 1.23 11.28
C PRO A 266 1.64 1.89 9.97
N PHE A 267 0.99 1.16 9.04
CA PHE A 267 0.55 1.65 7.74
C PHE A 267 -0.95 1.45 7.56
N ALA A 268 -1.74 1.89 8.54
CA ALA A 268 -3.20 1.84 8.48
C ALA A 268 -3.76 2.99 7.64
N GLY A 269 -5.00 2.86 7.15
CA GLY A 269 -5.63 3.95 6.42
C GLY A 269 -6.97 3.61 5.80
N ILE A 270 -7.57 4.65 5.23
CA ILE A 270 -8.76 4.58 4.38
C ILE A 270 -8.41 5.22 3.03
N PHE A 271 -8.79 4.56 1.96
CA PHE A 271 -8.80 5.13 0.62
C PHE A 271 -10.21 5.02 0.06
N ARG A 272 -10.86 6.15 -0.17
CA ARG A 272 -12.21 6.21 -0.71
C ARG A 272 -12.17 6.51 -2.21
N THR A 273 -12.99 5.78 -2.97
CA THR A 273 -13.28 6.03 -4.37
C THR A 273 -14.77 6.30 -4.57
N ALA A 274 -15.18 6.60 -5.79
CA ALA A 274 -16.61 6.79 -6.12
C ALA A 274 -17.42 5.48 -5.95
N THR A 275 -16.80 4.32 -6.11
CA THR A 275 -17.48 3.01 -6.14
C THR A 275 -17.37 2.23 -4.83
N GLY A 276 -16.38 2.54 -4.01
CA GLY A 276 -16.14 1.83 -2.75
C GLY A 276 -15.00 2.44 -1.95
N SER A 277 -14.52 1.71 -0.97
CA SER A 277 -13.38 2.12 -0.15
C SER A 277 -12.50 0.94 0.21
N VAL A 278 -11.20 1.19 0.35
CA VAL A 278 -10.27 0.26 0.99
C VAL A 278 -10.03 0.74 2.41
N VAL A 279 -10.17 -0.14 3.38
CA VAL A 279 -9.88 0.11 4.80
C VAL A 279 -8.78 -0.85 5.23
N SER A 280 -7.66 -0.33 5.66
CA SER A 280 -6.42 -1.10 5.86
C SER A 280 -5.88 -0.95 7.28
N ALA A 281 -5.33 -2.05 7.80
CA ALA A 281 -4.49 -2.12 8.98
C ALA A 281 -3.17 -2.85 8.64
N SER A 282 -2.50 -2.38 7.59
CA SER A 282 -1.29 -3.03 7.06
C SER A 282 -0.09 -2.83 8.00
N PRO A 283 0.67 -3.91 8.27
CA PRO A 283 1.91 -3.82 9.00
C PRO A 283 3.14 -3.54 8.12
N GLU A 284 3.00 -3.56 6.78
CA GLU A 284 4.14 -3.69 5.87
C GLU A 284 4.19 -2.56 4.84
N ARG A 285 5.40 -2.04 4.61
CA ARG A 285 5.69 -1.07 3.55
C ARG A 285 6.07 -1.81 2.27
N LEU A 286 5.54 -1.35 1.13
CA LEU A 286 6.01 -1.77 -0.18
C LEU A 286 7.32 -1.07 -0.52
N VAL A 287 7.30 0.24 -0.54
CA VAL A 287 8.44 1.07 -0.91
C VAL A 287 8.31 2.47 -0.31
N SER A 288 9.42 3.08 0.06
CA SER A 288 9.50 4.52 0.25
C SER A 288 10.65 5.11 -0.53
N VAL A 289 10.47 6.35 -0.97
CA VAL A 289 11.51 7.19 -1.57
C VAL A 289 11.59 8.47 -0.78
N ALA A 290 12.78 8.85 -0.38
CA ALA A 290 13.07 10.12 0.26
C ALA A 290 14.42 10.65 -0.20
N ASP A 291 14.46 11.88 -0.69
CA ASP A 291 15.68 12.53 -1.20
C ASP A 291 16.46 11.66 -2.23
N GLY A 292 15.74 10.98 -3.13
CA GLY A 292 16.31 10.10 -4.15
C GLY A 292 16.91 8.80 -3.61
N VAL A 293 16.64 8.45 -2.35
CA VAL A 293 16.95 7.14 -1.77
C VAL A 293 15.68 6.31 -1.71
N VAL A 294 15.66 5.22 -2.47
CA VAL A 294 14.59 4.22 -2.42
C VAL A 294 14.91 3.13 -1.41
N GLN A 295 13.89 2.67 -0.68
CA GLN A 295 14.05 1.58 0.27
C GLN A 295 12.81 0.71 0.38
N THR A 296 13.04 -0.58 0.66
CA THR A 296 12.03 -1.58 0.99
C THR A 296 12.37 -2.22 2.34
N ARG A 297 11.34 -2.73 3.03
CA ARG A 297 11.53 -3.27 4.37
C ARG A 297 10.78 -4.60 4.54
N PRO A 298 11.31 -5.69 3.95
CA PRO A 298 10.68 -6.99 4.02
C PRO A 298 10.60 -7.50 5.47
N ILE A 299 9.45 -8.09 5.79
CA ILE A 299 9.17 -8.75 7.07
C ILE A 299 9.16 -10.25 6.83
N ALA A 300 9.94 -11.00 7.63
CA ALA A 300 9.86 -12.46 7.67
C ALA A 300 9.93 -12.94 9.12
N GLY A 301 9.11 -13.91 9.43
CA GLY A 301 8.99 -14.43 10.79
C GLY A 301 8.20 -13.49 11.70
N THR A 302 7.27 -14.07 12.42
CA THR A 302 6.41 -13.37 13.38
C THR A 302 6.21 -14.24 14.61
N ARG A 303 6.34 -13.65 15.80
CA ARG A 303 5.93 -14.28 17.04
C ARG A 303 4.90 -13.42 17.77
N PRO A 304 3.81 -14.01 18.23
CA PRO A 304 2.85 -13.28 19.05
C PRO A 304 3.50 -12.85 20.36
N ARG A 305 3.10 -11.68 20.84
CA ARG A 305 3.50 -11.11 22.12
C ARG A 305 2.29 -11.07 23.03
N PHE A 306 2.43 -11.66 24.22
CA PHE A 306 1.40 -11.68 25.25
C PHE A 306 1.88 -10.95 26.51
N ALA A 307 0.95 -10.31 27.22
CA ALA A 307 1.27 -9.65 28.49
C ALA A 307 1.78 -10.70 29.51
N GLY A 308 2.99 -10.47 30.02
CA GLY A 308 3.63 -11.37 30.98
C GLY A 308 4.52 -12.46 30.35
N ASP A 309 4.66 -12.52 29.04
CA ASP A 309 5.61 -13.39 28.35
C ASP A 309 7.07 -12.92 28.53
N ASP A 310 8.02 -13.86 28.40
CA ASP A 310 9.43 -13.54 28.26
C ASP A 310 9.73 -13.09 26.82
N ASP A 311 9.61 -11.79 26.57
CA ASP A 311 9.93 -11.18 25.27
C ASP A 311 11.32 -11.61 24.77
N ALA A 312 12.31 -11.69 25.66
CA ALA A 312 13.67 -12.08 25.29
C ALA A 312 13.75 -13.54 24.82
N ALA A 313 12.99 -14.44 25.42
CA ALA A 313 12.89 -15.83 24.97
C ALA A 313 12.23 -15.94 23.61
N ARG A 314 11.13 -15.20 23.37
CA ARG A 314 10.43 -15.15 22.08
C ARG A 314 11.31 -14.60 20.95
N ILE A 315 12.05 -13.54 21.25
CA ILE A 315 13.01 -12.95 20.31
C ILE A 315 14.13 -13.92 19.99
N ARG A 316 14.70 -14.63 20.99
CA ARG A 316 15.73 -15.65 20.74
C ARG A 316 15.20 -16.81 19.88
N GLU A 317 13.99 -17.28 20.13
CA GLU A 317 13.32 -18.30 19.33
C GLU A 317 13.18 -17.84 17.88
N LEU A 318 12.67 -16.62 17.68
CA LEU A 318 12.44 -16.03 16.37
C LEU A 318 13.75 -15.91 15.57
N VAL A 319 14.76 -15.26 16.14
CA VAL A 319 16.06 -15.04 15.49
C VAL A 319 16.85 -16.33 15.29
N GLY A 320 16.66 -17.31 16.18
CA GLY A 320 17.35 -18.60 16.15
C GLY A 320 16.79 -19.63 15.15
N HIS A 321 15.62 -19.37 14.53
CA HIS A 321 14.95 -20.35 13.69
C HIS A 321 15.56 -20.42 12.28
N PRO A 322 16.23 -21.54 11.90
CA PRO A 322 16.99 -21.60 10.64
C PRO A 322 16.16 -21.39 9.38
N LYS A 323 14.91 -21.93 9.36
CA LYS A 323 13.98 -21.82 8.23
C LYS A 323 13.58 -20.36 7.99
N GLU A 324 13.15 -19.63 9.05
CA GLU A 324 12.75 -18.25 8.95
C GLU A 324 13.90 -17.33 8.49
N ARG A 325 15.12 -17.66 8.94
CA ARG A 325 16.33 -16.96 8.45
C ARG A 325 16.60 -17.20 6.97
N ALA A 326 16.47 -18.44 6.51
CA ALA A 326 16.67 -18.79 5.09
C ALA A 326 15.61 -18.12 4.20
N GLU A 327 14.35 -18.15 4.59
CA GLU A 327 13.26 -17.44 3.93
C GLU A 327 13.54 -15.93 3.86
N HIS A 328 13.98 -15.34 4.98
CA HIS A 328 14.28 -13.91 5.04
C HIS A 328 15.43 -13.51 4.12
N VAL A 329 16.50 -14.32 4.01
CA VAL A 329 17.58 -14.08 3.05
C VAL A 329 17.07 -14.10 1.61
N MET A 330 16.18 -15.04 1.28
CA MET A 330 15.57 -15.11 -0.05
C MET A 330 14.76 -13.85 -0.36
N LEU A 331 13.97 -13.34 0.60
CA LEU A 331 13.21 -12.09 0.44
C LEU A 331 14.14 -10.89 0.26
N ILE A 332 15.21 -10.79 1.05
CA ILE A 332 16.21 -9.72 0.88
C ILE A 332 16.83 -9.75 -0.54
N ASP A 333 17.18 -10.92 -1.05
CA ASP A 333 17.74 -11.04 -2.40
C ASP A 333 16.74 -10.64 -3.48
N LEU A 334 15.46 -10.96 -3.30
CA LEU A 334 14.37 -10.54 -4.20
C LEU A 334 14.23 -9.02 -4.21
N GLU A 335 14.17 -8.39 -3.03
CA GLU A 335 14.09 -6.93 -2.90
C GLU A 335 15.33 -6.22 -3.47
N ARG A 336 16.53 -6.79 -3.25
CA ARG A 336 17.77 -6.27 -3.86
C ARG A 336 17.74 -6.34 -5.39
N ASN A 337 17.19 -7.41 -5.96
CA ASN A 337 17.02 -7.55 -7.40
C ASN A 337 16.02 -6.50 -7.93
N ASP A 338 14.91 -6.29 -7.26
CA ASP A 338 13.89 -5.32 -7.65
C ASP A 338 14.46 -3.89 -7.62
N LEU A 339 15.09 -3.48 -6.53
CA LEU A 339 15.75 -2.17 -6.43
C LEU A 339 16.92 -2.01 -7.40
N GLY A 340 17.62 -3.10 -7.72
CA GLY A 340 18.72 -3.08 -8.69
C GLY A 340 18.31 -2.64 -10.10
N ARG A 341 17.01 -2.67 -10.42
CA ARG A 341 16.46 -2.24 -11.72
C ARG A 341 16.41 -0.72 -11.88
N VAL A 342 16.32 0.02 -10.77
CA VAL A 342 16.11 1.49 -10.74
C VAL A 342 17.20 2.24 -9.99
N CYS A 343 18.12 1.54 -9.35
CA CYS A 343 19.20 2.15 -8.57
C CYS A 343 20.51 2.25 -9.33
N ALA A 344 21.30 3.25 -9.00
CA ALA A 344 22.65 3.41 -9.48
C ALA A 344 23.50 2.17 -9.13
N ALA A 345 24.33 1.71 -10.08
CA ALA A 345 25.14 0.51 -9.92
C ALA A 345 26.01 0.58 -8.65
N GLY A 346 25.95 -0.47 -7.82
CA GLY A 346 26.68 -0.57 -6.57
C GLY A 346 26.11 0.22 -5.39
N SER A 347 24.97 0.92 -5.55
CA SER A 347 24.33 1.67 -4.46
C SER A 347 23.37 0.83 -3.61
N VAL A 348 22.88 -0.30 -4.13
CA VAL A 348 21.97 -1.18 -3.39
C VAL A 348 22.70 -1.88 -2.25
N GLN A 349 22.23 -1.68 -1.03
CA GLN A 349 22.82 -2.25 0.18
C GLN A 349 21.75 -2.67 1.18
N VAL A 350 22.08 -3.62 2.03
CA VAL A 350 21.30 -4.01 3.21
C VAL A 350 21.96 -3.33 4.40
N ASP A 351 21.35 -2.28 4.94
CA ASP A 351 21.94 -1.51 6.04
C ASP A 351 21.38 -1.91 7.42
N GLU A 352 20.24 -2.60 7.45
CA GLU A 352 19.75 -3.32 8.61
C GLU A 352 19.46 -4.76 8.21
N LEU A 353 20.08 -5.70 8.91
CA LEU A 353 19.95 -7.13 8.62
C LEU A 353 19.35 -7.87 9.82
N MET A 354 18.16 -8.47 9.63
CA MET A 354 17.49 -9.31 10.62
C MET A 354 17.35 -8.64 11.99
N THR A 355 16.99 -7.36 12.00
CA THR A 355 16.66 -6.64 13.23
C THR A 355 15.29 -7.07 13.73
N VAL A 356 15.07 -6.97 15.05
CA VAL A 356 13.76 -7.31 15.64
C VAL A 356 13.00 -6.03 15.94
N GLU A 357 11.83 -5.93 15.35
CA GLU A 357 10.83 -4.90 15.66
C GLU A 357 9.75 -5.48 16.57
N SER A 358 9.49 -4.77 17.68
CA SER A 358 8.49 -5.16 18.66
C SER A 358 7.32 -4.19 18.65
N TYR A 359 6.13 -4.71 18.39
CA TYR A 359 4.88 -3.99 18.49
C TYR A 359 4.06 -4.45 19.70
N ALA A 360 2.88 -3.88 19.89
CA ALA A 360 2.04 -4.21 21.05
C ALA A 360 1.71 -5.71 21.17
N HIS A 361 1.56 -6.40 20.05
CA HIS A 361 1.05 -7.78 20.00
C HIS A 361 1.96 -8.77 19.27
N VAL A 362 3.06 -8.30 18.66
CA VAL A 362 3.93 -9.14 17.82
C VAL A 362 5.38 -8.67 17.85
N HIS A 363 6.30 -9.62 17.62
CA HIS A 363 7.68 -9.38 17.24
C HIS A 363 7.88 -9.84 15.81
N HIS A 364 8.58 -9.02 15.00
CA HIS A 364 8.94 -9.32 13.62
C HIS A 364 10.45 -9.32 13.43
N ILE A 365 10.96 -10.16 12.53
CA ILE A 365 12.28 -9.97 11.94
C ILE A 365 12.12 -9.12 10.70
N VAL A 366 12.89 -8.05 10.61
CA VAL A 366 12.89 -7.13 9.48
C VAL A 366 14.31 -6.87 9.00
N SER A 367 14.44 -6.56 7.72
CA SER A 367 15.68 -6.03 7.15
C SER A 367 15.36 -4.80 6.33
N ASN A 368 16.31 -3.88 6.19
CA ASN A 368 16.16 -2.73 5.31
C ASN A 368 17.07 -2.90 4.09
N VAL A 369 16.49 -2.81 2.91
CA VAL A 369 17.21 -2.79 1.63
C VAL A 369 17.01 -1.42 1.02
N ARG A 370 18.09 -0.73 0.70
CA ARG A 370 18.01 0.61 0.11
C ARG A 370 19.00 0.81 -1.02
N GLY A 371 18.73 1.81 -1.86
CA GLY A 371 19.62 2.21 -2.93
C GLY A 371 19.38 3.67 -3.33
N ARG A 372 20.32 4.26 -4.03
CA ARG A 372 20.15 5.58 -4.63
C ARG A 372 19.58 5.41 -6.04
N LEU A 373 18.47 6.09 -6.31
CA LEU A 373 17.85 6.07 -7.63
C LEU A 373 18.83 6.57 -8.72
N CYS A 374 18.72 6.01 -9.90
CA CYS A 374 19.35 6.59 -11.09
C CYS A 374 18.78 8.00 -11.35
N VAL A 375 19.58 8.83 -12.01
CA VAL A 375 19.11 10.15 -12.46
C VAL A 375 17.93 9.94 -13.42
N ASP A 376 16.92 10.79 -13.32
CA ASP A 376 15.70 10.78 -14.13
C ASP A 376 14.78 9.55 -13.96
N THR A 377 15.01 8.70 -12.95
CA THR A 377 14.06 7.63 -12.61
C THR A 377 12.73 8.23 -12.17
N THR A 378 11.64 7.79 -12.80
CA THR A 378 10.29 8.27 -12.49
C THR A 378 9.63 7.47 -11.38
N PRO A 379 8.59 8.02 -10.71
CA PRO A 379 7.80 7.27 -9.73
C PRO A 379 7.17 6.00 -10.29
N GLY A 380 6.66 6.03 -11.53
CA GLY A 380 6.08 4.87 -12.20
C GLY A 380 7.11 3.77 -12.43
N GLU A 381 8.36 4.11 -12.80
CA GLU A 381 9.46 3.14 -12.92
C GLU A 381 9.82 2.50 -11.57
N VAL A 382 9.85 3.29 -10.47
CA VAL A 382 10.06 2.74 -9.12
C VAL A 382 8.95 1.77 -8.76
N ILE A 383 7.69 2.16 -8.95
CA ILE A 383 6.53 1.30 -8.69
C ILE A 383 6.63 0.02 -9.53
N ALA A 384 6.88 0.12 -10.84
CA ALA A 384 7.01 -1.04 -11.73
C ALA A 384 8.15 -1.99 -11.34
N ALA A 385 9.21 -1.48 -10.71
CA ALA A 385 10.32 -2.30 -10.27
C ALA A 385 9.95 -3.19 -9.06
N VAL A 386 9.16 -2.67 -8.12
CA VAL A 386 8.87 -3.36 -6.85
C VAL A 386 7.49 -4.02 -6.81
N PHE A 387 6.53 -3.56 -7.64
CA PHE A 387 5.12 -3.99 -7.58
C PHE A 387 4.84 -5.24 -8.44
N PRO A 388 4.02 -6.17 -7.93
CA PRO A 388 3.63 -6.31 -6.52
C PRO A 388 4.82 -6.79 -5.66
N GLY A 389 4.72 -6.58 -4.35
CA GLY A 389 5.80 -6.92 -3.41
C GLY A 389 6.21 -8.39 -3.47
N GLY A 390 7.49 -8.66 -3.23
CA GLY A 390 8.03 -10.02 -3.23
C GLY A 390 7.48 -10.89 -2.11
N THR A 391 7.28 -10.31 -0.92
CA THR A 391 6.78 -11.00 0.28
C THR A 391 5.38 -11.57 0.12
N ILE A 392 4.57 -10.99 -0.79
CA ILE A 392 3.16 -11.37 -0.99
C ILE A 392 2.90 -12.06 -2.35
N THR A 393 3.94 -12.32 -3.13
CA THR A 393 3.89 -13.08 -4.39
C THR A 393 4.72 -14.36 -4.29
N GLY A 394 6.02 -14.25 -4.21
CA GLY A 394 6.97 -15.35 -4.10
C GLY A 394 8.15 -15.23 -5.08
N CYS A 395 8.93 -16.29 -5.20
CA CYS A 395 10.15 -16.30 -5.98
C CYS A 395 10.24 -17.55 -6.89
N PRO A 396 10.50 -17.40 -8.21
CA PRO A 396 10.59 -16.15 -9.02
C PRO A 396 9.23 -15.45 -9.18
N LYS A 397 9.19 -14.12 -9.07
CA LYS A 397 7.97 -13.30 -8.94
C LYS A 397 6.94 -13.57 -10.07
N VAL A 398 7.35 -13.48 -11.34
CA VAL A 398 6.43 -13.65 -12.49
C VAL A 398 5.82 -15.05 -12.50
N ARG A 399 6.63 -16.10 -12.27
CA ARG A 399 6.14 -17.47 -12.23
C ARG A 399 5.15 -17.70 -11.08
N CYS A 400 5.44 -17.13 -9.91
CA CYS A 400 4.54 -17.17 -8.77
C CYS A 400 3.19 -16.50 -9.10
N MET A 401 3.18 -15.33 -9.75
CA MET A 401 1.95 -14.66 -10.16
C MET A 401 1.12 -15.48 -11.16
N GLN A 402 1.76 -16.22 -12.09
CA GLN A 402 1.06 -17.16 -12.97
C GLN A 402 0.39 -18.30 -12.20
N ILE A 403 1.11 -18.90 -11.25
CA ILE A 403 0.59 -19.99 -10.39
C ILE A 403 -0.55 -19.46 -9.50
N ILE A 404 -0.41 -18.27 -8.93
CA ILE A 404 -1.46 -17.61 -8.14
C ILE A 404 -2.72 -17.43 -8.99
N ALA A 405 -2.60 -16.91 -10.21
CA ALA A 405 -3.72 -16.71 -11.12
C ALA A 405 -4.42 -18.04 -11.47
N GLU A 406 -3.64 -19.11 -11.69
CA GLU A 406 -4.16 -20.45 -11.96
C GLU A 406 -4.95 -21.01 -10.77
N LEU A 407 -4.37 -20.96 -9.56
CA LEU A 407 -4.91 -21.66 -8.41
C LEU A 407 -6.02 -20.89 -7.68
N GLU A 408 -5.89 -19.58 -7.58
CA GLU A 408 -6.93 -18.74 -6.99
C GLU A 408 -8.10 -18.54 -7.93
N GLY A 409 -7.87 -18.45 -9.26
CA GLY A 409 -8.89 -18.35 -10.30
C GLY A 409 -9.84 -17.16 -10.17
N VAL A 410 -9.56 -16.23 -9.25
CA VAL A 410 -10.25 -14.97 -9.02
C VAL A 410 -9.23 -13.87 -8.82
N GLY A 411 -9.59 -12.62 -9.13
CA GLY A 411 -8.72 -11.49 -8.88
C GLY A 411 -8.56 -11.19 -7.39
N ARG A 412 -7.45 -10.56 -7.04
CA ARG A 412 -7.13 -10.19 -5.66
C ARG A 412 -7.65 -8.82 -5.25
N GLY A 413 -7.94 -7.94 -6.24
CA GLY A 413 -8.39 -6.57 -6.02
C GLY A 413 -7.37 -5.76 -5.23
N ALA A 414 -7.81 -5.13 -4.14
CA ALA A 414 -6.92 -4.38 -3.28
C ALA A 414 -5.94 -5.28 -2.49
N TYR A 415 -6.30 -6.54 -2.23
CA TYR A 415 -5.43 -7.45 -1.50
C TYR A 415 -4.09 -7.68 -2.22
N THR A 416 -2.98 -7.48 -1.51
CA THR A 416 -1.61 -7.52 -2.03
C THR A 416 -1.27 -6.46 -3.06
N GLY A 417 -2.16 -5.49 -3.25
CA GLY A 417 -1.89 -4.22 -3.89
C GLY A 417 -1.15 -3.25 -2.95
N ALA A 418 -1.25 -1.96 -3.23
CA ALA A 418 -0.62 -0.92 -2.43
C ALA A 418 -1.51 0.33 -2.32
N MET A 419 -1.32 1.12 -1.26
CA MET A 419 -1.83 2.48 -1.19
C MET A 419 -0.85 3.39 -0.45
N GLY A 420 -0.93 4.68 -0.74
CA GLY A 420 -0.11 5.67 -0.08
C GLY A 420 -0.11 7.00 -0.83
N TRP A 421 1.02 7.68 -0.80
CA TRP A 421 1.19 9.01 -1.39
C TRP A 421 2.45 9.12 -2.25
N LEU A 422 2.43 10.05 -3.19
CA LEU A 422 3.52 10.48 -4.04
C LEU A 422 3.57 12.02 -4.04
N GLY A 423 4.69 12.60 -3.66
CA GLY A 423 4.93 14.05 -3.68
C GLY A 423 5.36 14.58 -5.05
N HIS A 424 5.26 15.88 -5.24
CA HIS A 424 5.77 16.55 -6.44
C HIS A 424 7.28 16.44 -6.62
N ASP A 425 8.02 16.28 -5.53
CA ASP A 425 9.47 16.09 -5.48
C ASP A 425 9.92 14.67 -5.84
N GLY A 426 8.96 13.73 -5.94
CA GLY A 426 9.21 12.30 -6.18
C GLY A 426 9.37 11.47 -4.92
N ASP A 427 9.31 12.09 -3.75
CA ASP A 427 9.19 11.36 -2.49
C ASP A 427 7.88 10.59 -2.44
N MET A 428 7.90 9.36 -1.95
CA MET A 428 6.69 8.54 -1.82
C MET A 428 6.78 7.59 -0.65
N ASP A 429 5.62 7.13 -0.17
CA ASP A 429 5.49 6.04 0.79
C ASP A 429 4.24 5.21 0.47
N LEU A 430 4.44 3.96 0.05
CA LEU A 430 3.39 3.01 -0.30
C LEU A 430 3.46 1.80 0.61
N ASN A 431 2.33 1.38 1.15
CA ASN A 431 2.18 0.14 1.90
C ASN A 431 1.86 -1.04 0.99
N ILE A 432 1.91 -2.26 1.55
CA ILE A 432 1.31 -3.45 0.97
C ILE A 432 -0.08 -3.65 1.58
N LEU A 433 -1.10 -3.82 0.76
CA LEU A 433 -2.48 -4.00 1.22
C LEU A 433 -2.74 -5.44 1.69
N ILE A 434 -2.27 -5.75 2.89
CA ILE A 434 -2.64 -6.94 3.66
C ILE A 434 -3.37 -6.51 4.93
N ARG A 435 -4.15 -7.41 5.55
CA ARG A 435 -5.06 -7.05 6.65
C ARG A 435 -5.97 -5.87 6.28
N SER A 436 -6.40 -5.86 5.04
CA SER A 436 -7.18 -4.82 4.40
C SER A 436 -8.49 -5.38 3.91
N ALA A 437 -9.51 -4.53 3.86
CA ALA A 437 -10.83 -4.89 3.38
C ALA A 437 -11.33 -3.88 2.34
N GLU A 438 -12.03 -4.38 1.34
CA GLU A 438 -12.82 -3.60 0.40
C GLU A 438 -14.24 -3.48 0.94
N VAL A 439 -14.78 -2.26 0.92
CA VAL A 439 -16.12 -1.95 1.40
C VAL A 439 -16.93 -1.37 0.25
N GLU A 440 -18.00 -2.07 -0.13
CA GLU A 440 -18.92 -1.68 -1.19
C GLU A 440 -20.36 -1.76 -0.70
N GLY A 441 -20.95 -0.63 -0.37
CA GLY A 441 -22.32 -0.60 0.15
C GLY A 441 -22.46 -1.36 1.45
N ALA A 442 -23.24 -2.45 1.44
CA ALA A 442 -23.47 -3.34 2.60
C ALA A 442 -22.58 -4.60 2.55
N MET A 443 -21.58 -4.63 1.69
CA MET A 443 -20.67 -5.77 1.55
C MET A 443 -19.24 -5.36 1.91
N LEU A 444 -18.53 -6.27 2.57
CA LEU A 444 -17.11 -6.17 2.85
C LEU A 444 -16.44 -7.46 2.37
N ARG A 445 -15.32 -7.32 1.65
CA ARG A 445 -14.47 -8.43 1.23
C ARG A 445 -13.07 -8.25 1.76
N PHE A 446 -12.45 -9.33 2.19
CA PHE A 446 -11.02 -9.34 2.52
C PHE A 446 -10.40 -10.70 2.22
N ARG A 447 -9.09 -10.74 2.09
CA ARG A 447 -8.33 -11.97 1.85
C ARG A 447 -7.18 -12.07 2.84
N THR A 448 -6.73 -13.31 3.08
CA THR A 448 -5.50 -13.61 3.80
C THR A 448 -4.77 -14.76 3.11
N GLY A 449 -3.45 -14.78 3.19
CA GLY A 449 -2.63 -15.80 2.56
C GLY A 449 -1.46 -16.23 3.42
N ALA A 450 -0.80 -17.28 2.97
CA ALA A 450 0.43 -17.79 3.54
C ALA A 450 1.47 -18.10 2.45
N GLY A 451 2.75 -17.94 2.78
CA GLY A 451 3.87 -18.30 1.92
C GLY A 451 4.14 -19.80 1.97
N ILE A 452 3.79 -20.49 0.90
CA ILE A 452 3.95 -21.94 0.79
C ILE A 452 5.37 -22.26 0.34
N VAL A 453 6.07 -23.06 1.11
CA VAL A 453 7.43 -23.55 0.85
C VAL A 453 7.45 -25.09 0.91
N ILE A 454 8.58 -25.70 0.52
CA ILE A 454 8.69 -27.16 0.38
C ILE A 454 8.31 -27.96 1.65
N ASP A 455 8.53 -27.36 2.83
CA ASP A 455 8.21 -28.00 4.12
C ASP A 455 6.82 -27.59 4.67
N SER A 456 5.99 -26.90 3.88
CA SER A 456 4.66 -26.48 4.30
C SER A 456 3.72 -27.67 4.45
N ASP A 457 2.92 -27.66 5.53
CA ASP A 457 1.83 -28.61 5.77
C ASP A 457 0.50 -27.93 5.41
N PRO A 458 -0.31 -28.49 4.50
CA PRO A 458 -1.52 -27.85 4.02
C PRO A 458 -2.50 -27.41 5.12
N GLN A 459 -2.65 -28.23 6.18
CA GLN A 459 -3.55 -27.89 7.28
C GLN A 459 -3.01 -26.74 8.13
N ARG A 460 -1.70 -26.72 8.38
CA ARG A 460 -1.06 -25.62 9.13
C ARG A 460 -1.15 -24.30 8.37
N GLU A 461 -0.95 -24.33 7.05
CA GLU A 461 -1.08 -23.12 6.21
C GLU A 461 -2.53 -22.61 6.18
N LEU A 462 -3.53 -23.51 6.12
CA LEU A 462 -4.93 -23.15 6.27
C LEU A 462 -5.19 -22.46 7.63
N ASP A 463 -4.68 -23.04 8.72
CA ASP A 463 -4.85 -22.46 10.06
C ASP A 463 -4.11 -21.12 10.21
N GLU A 464 -2.99 -20.92 9.50
CA GLU A 464 -2.28 -19.65 9.43
C GLU A 464 -3.13 -18.58 8.75
N THR A 465 -3.79 -18.89 7.62
CA THR A 465 -4.70 -17.93 6.98
C THR A 465 -5.81 -17.48 7.92
N ARG A 466 -6.39 -18.39 8.70
CA ARG A 466 -7.39 -18.09 9.72
C ARG A 466 -6.83 -17.24 10.85
N ALA A 467 -5.61 -17.56 11.31
CA ALA A 467 -4.93 -16.75 12.31
C ALA A 467 -4.70 -15.31 11.85
N LYS A 468 -4.33 -15.10 10.57
CA LYS A 468 -4.18 -13.79 9.96
C LYS A 468 -5.51 -13.05 9.79
N ALA A 469 -6.63 -13.76 9.64
CA ALA A 469 -7.96 -13.17 9.56
C ALA A 469 -8.48 -12.65 10.91
N ARG A 470 -8.01 -13.16 12.05
CA ARG A 470 -8.56 -12.85 13.39
C ARG A 470 -8.64 -11.35 13.69
N GLY A 471 -7.61 -10.58 13.32
CA GLY A 471 -7.62 -9.13 13.56
C GLY A 471 -8.81 -8.43 12.88
N MET A 472 -9.12 -8.82 11.65
CA MET A 472 -10.28 -8.32 10.91
C MET A 472 -11.59 -8.85 11.53
N LEU A 473 -11.68 -10.14 11.84
CA LEU A 473 -12.88 -10.75 12.43
C LEU A 473 -13.22 -10.13 13.79
N ARG A 474 -12.23 -9.83 14.65
CA ARG A 474 -12.44 -9.08 15.89
C ARG A 474 -12.93 -7.66 15.65
N ALA A 475 -12.36 -6.97 14.66
CA ALA A 475 -12.86 -5.66 14.28
C ALA A 475 -14.32 -5.72 13.78
N LEU A 476 -14.71 -6.81 13.12
CA LEU A 476 -16.09 -7.06 12.72
C LEU A 476 -17.01 -7.46 13.90
N GLY A 477 -16.47 -7.87 15.04
CA GLY A 477 -17.25 -8.24 16.24
C GLY A 477 -17.80 -9.66 16.23
N VAL A 478 -17.09 -10.58 15.52
CA VAL A 478 -17.48 -11.99 15.42
C VAL A 478 -16.51 -12.95 16.08
N GLU A 479 -15.41 -12.46 16.67
CA GLU A 479 -14.47 -13.16 17.56
C GLU A 479 -14.26 -12.37 18.86
#